data_282f8659f1059fa1cce760ba5ae6f544
#
_entry.id   282f8659f1059fa1cce760ba5ae6f544
#
_cell.length_a   1.000
_cell.length_b   1.000
_cell.length_c   1.000
_cell.angle_alpha   90.00
_cell.angle_beta   90.00
_cell.angle_gamma   90.00
#
_symmetry.space_group_name_H-M   'P 1'
#
loop_
_entity.id
_entity.type
_entity.pdbx_description
1 polymer ?
#
loop_
_entity_poly.entity_id
_entity_poly.type
_entity_poly.pdbx_seq_one_letter_code
_entity_poly.pdbx_strand_id
1 'polypeptide(L)' 'MIKKVKEMIRLVEEDGWKFERQKGSHRHYRHPTKKGTVTIAGKESEDLPHKTVKSIMEQAGLN' A
#
# COMPACT_ATOMS: atom_id res chain seq x y z
N MET A 1 1.19 12.78 9.84
CA MET A 1 0.06 11.92 10.21
C MET A 1 0.46 10.46 10.12
N ILE A 2 0.08 9.66 11.10
CA ILE A 2 0.35 8.22 11.12
C ILE A 2 -0.88 7.47 10.66
N LYS A 3 -0.69 6.54 9.76
CA LYS A 3 -1.78 5.68 9.29
C LYS A 3 -1.44 4.24 9.58
N LYS A 4 -2.48 3.45 9.80
CA LYS A 4 -2.29 2.01 9.99
C LYS A 4 -2.14 1.32 8.64
N VAL A 5 -1.46 0.18 8.66
CA VAL A 5 -1.28 -0.63 7.46
C VAL A 5 -2.63 -0.91 6.78
N LYS A 6 -3.64 -1.30 7.55
CA LYS A 6 -4.96 -1.59 7.00
C LYS A 6 -5.61 -0.40 6.31
N GLU A 7 -5.33 0.81 6.78
CA GLU A 7 -5.86 2.02 6.15
C GLU A 7 -5.22 2.26 4.79
N MET A 8 -3.93 2.00 4.69
CA MET A 8 -3.22 2.14 3.42
C MET A 8 -3.65 1.07 2.42
N ILE A 9 -3.88 -0.15 2.89
CA ILE A 9 -4.42 -1.22 2.06
C ILE A 9 -5.75 -0.80 1.47
N ARG A 10 -6.65 -0.30 2.31
CA ARG A 10 -7.96 0.16 1.86
C ARG A 10 -7.84 1.27 0.83
N LEU A 11 -6.94 2.23 1.10
CA LEU A 11 -6.75 3.36 0.20
C LEU A 11 -6.32 2.93 -1.20
N VAL A 12 -5.32 2.04 -1.29
CA VAL A 12 -4.85 1.58 -2.59
C VAL A 12 -5.89 0.70 -3.27
N GLU A 13 -6.61 -0.13 -2.52
CA GLU A 13 -7.67 -0.96 -3.09
C GLU A 13 -8.80 -0.12 -3.68
N GLU A 14 -9.15 0.98 -3.00
CA GLU A 14 -10.18 1.90 -3.53
C GLU A 14 -9.74 2.57 -4.83
N ASP A 15 -8.44 2.72 -5.01
CA ASP A 15 -7.89 3.28 -6.25
C ASP A 15 -7.78 2.24 -7.38
N GLY A 16 -8.09 0.99 -7.09
CA GLY A 16 -8.07 -0.07 -8.10
C GLY A 16 -6.89 -1.03 -8.00
N TRP A 17 -5.99 -0.83 -7.03
CA TRP A 17 -4.89 -1.75 -6.82
C TRP A 17 -5.44 -3.06 -6.25
N LYS A 18 -4.98 -4.19 -6.79
CA LYS A 18 -5.45 -5.50 -6.39
C LYS A 18 -4.32 -6.32 -5.79
N PHE A 19 -4.64 -7.02 -4.73
CA PHE A 19 -3.69 -7.92 -4.08
C PHE A 19 -3.21 -8.98 -5.08
N GLU A 20 -1.90 -9.11 -5.19
CA GLU A 20 -1.29 -10.09 -6.07
C GLU A 20 -0.69 -11.24 -5.29
N ARG A 21 0.16 -10.92 -4.30
CA ARG A 21 0.84 -11.92 -3.50
C ARG A 21 1.36 -11.31 -2.21
N GLN A 22 1.70 -12.19 -1.27
CA GLN A 22 2.29 -11.79 -0.01
C GLN A 22 3.50 -12.67 0.27
N LYS A 23 4.59 -12.04 0.68
CA LYS A 23 5.78 -12.75 1.12
C LYS A 23 6.14 -12.21 2.49
N GLY A 24 6.00 -13.07 3.53
CA GLY A 24 6.15 -12.62 4.91
C GLY A 24 5.09 -11.56 5.20
N SER A 25 5.52 -10.38 5.67
CA SER A 25 4.62 -9.27 5.93
C SER A 25 4.52 -8.30 4.76
N HIS A 26 5.16 -8.59 3.63
CA HIS A 26 5.13 -7.71 2.46
C HIS A 26 4.01 -8.12 1.53
N ARG A 27 3.03 -7.23 1.33
CA ARG A 27 1.92 -7.42 0.41
C ARG A 27 2.18 -6.64 -0.85
N HIS A 28 2.02 -7.30 -2.00
CA HIS A 28 2.26 -6.69 -3.30
C HIS A 28 0.94 -6.53 -4.05
N TYR A 29 0.73 -5.34 -4.59
CA TYR A 29 -0.50 -4.98 -5.31
C TYR A 29 -0.18 -4.57 -6.73
N ARG A 30 -1.07 -4.91 -7.66
CA ARG A 30 -0.97 -4.52 -9.07
C ARG A 30 -2.23 -3.78 -9.48
N HIS A 31 -2.09 -2.93 -10.48
CA HIS A 31 -3.20 -2.13 -10.98
C HIS A 31 -3.44 -2.44 -12.45
N PRO A 32 -4.70 -2.51 -12.90
CA PRO A 32 -4.99 -2.84 -14.31
C PRO A 32 -4.50 -1.79 -15.30
N THR A 33 -4.40 -0.53 -14.91
CA THR A 33 -4.00 0.55 -15.81
C THR A 33 -2.77 1.33 -15.37
N LYS A 34 -2.41 1.27 -14.10
CA LYS A 34 -1.21 1.96 -13.60
C LYS A 34 -0.04 0.99 -13.58
N LYS A 35 1.15 1.50 -13.91
CA LYS A 35 2.36 0.68 -13.97
C LYS A 35 2.93 0.44 -12.58
N GLY A 36 3.74 -0.61 -12.49
CA GLY A 36 4.51 -0.90 -11.29
C GLY A 36 3.75 -1.72 -10.27
N THR A 37 4.33 -1.79 -9.09
CA THR A 37 3.81 -2.58 -7.98
C THR A 37 3.81 -1.71 -6.73
N VAL A 38 2.73 -1.78 -5.96
CA VAL A 38 2.69 -1.16 -4.64
C VAL A 38 3.01 -2.23 -3.61
N THR A 39 3.96 -1.95 -2.73
CA THR A 39 4.33 -2.87 -1.65
C THR A 39 4.00 -2.23 -0.32
N ILE A 40 3.20 -2.93 0.49
CA ILE A 40 2.85 -2.49 1.83
C ILE A 40 3.33 -3.56 2.81
N ALA A 41 4.22 -3.18 3.72
CA ALA A 41 4.80 -4.09 4.69
C ALA A 41 4.18 -3.88 6.06
N GLY A 42 4.16 -4.94 6.87
CA GLY A 42 3.72 -4.89 8.26
C GLY A 42 2.38 -5.54 8.49
N LYS A 43 2.04 -5.69 9.77
CA LYS A 43 0.74 -6.25 10.17
C LYS A 43 -0.34 -5.18 10.02
N GLU A 44 -1.57 -5.61 9.78
CA GLU A 44 -2.67 -4.67 9.53
C GLU A 44 -2.88 -3.66 10.66
N SER A 45 -2.60 -4.04 11.88
CA SER A 45 -2.76 -3.17 13.03
C SER A 45 -1.57 -2.25 13.31
N GLU A 46 -0.48 -2.42 12.58
CA GLU A 46 0.71 -1.60 12.79
C GLU A 46 0.52 -0.19 12.23
N ASP A 47 1.16 0.77 12.92
CA ASP A 47 1.18 2.15 12.45
C ASP A 47 2.34 2.32 11.47
N LEU A 48 2.10 3.07 10.41
CA LEU A 48 3.13 3.41 9.43
C LEU A 48 3.60 4.83 9.66
N PRO A 49 4.93 5.06 9.70
CA PRO A 49 5.45 6.43 9.79
C PRO A 49 5.02 7.25 8.57
N HIS A 50 4.96 8.56 8.74
CA HIS A 50 4.56 9.47 7.67
C HIS A 50 5.40 9.26 6.41
N LYS A 51 6.69 9.04 6.57
CA LYS A 51 7.62 8.82 5.46
C LYS A 51 7.23 7.59 4.63
N THR A 52 6.86 6.52 5.32
CA THR A 52 6.44 5.29 4.66
C THR A 52 5.09 5.48 3.97
N VAL A 53 4.15 6.16 4.62
CA VAL A 53 2.85 6.50 4.03
C VAL A 53 3.05 7.27 2.73
N LYS A 54 3.93 8.28 2.76
CA LYS A 54 4.22 9.08 1.58
C LYS A 54 4.79 8.23 0.45
N SER A 55 5.70 7.31 0.78
CA SER A 55 6.31 6.42 -0.20
C SER A 55 5.25 5.54 -0.88
N ILE A 56 4.34 4.98 -0.08
CA ILE A 56 3.27 4.14 -0.62
C ILE A 56 2.36 4.96 -1.54
N MET A 57 2.02 6.17 -1.13
CA MET A 57 1.19 7.07 -1.93
C MET A 57 1.85 7.37 -3.28
N GLU A 58 3.16 7.60 -3.27
CA GLU A 58 3.91 7.83 -4.50
C GLU A 58 3.91 6.61 -5.40
N GLN A 59 4.14 5.42 -4.83
CA GLN A 59 4.10 4.18 -5.60
C GLN A 59 2.74 3.99 -6.26
N ALA A 60 1.68 4.34 -5.55
CA ALA A 60 0.32 4.15 -6.03
C ALA A 60 -0.18 5.28 -6.94
N GLY A 61 0.61 6.32 -7.12
CA GLY A 61 0.19 7.46 -7.94
C GLY A 61 -0.91 8.28 -7.31
N LEU A 62 -0.93 8.33 -5.98
CA LEU A 62 -1.98 9.03 -5.23
C LEU A 62 -1.50 10.36 -4.60
N ASN A 63 -0.39 10.85 -5.04
CA ASN A 63 0.13 12.14 -4.59
C ASN A 63 -0.63 13.30 -5.22
#